data_d5ca1328588aa958e2841a2941c77273
#
_entry.id   d5ca1328588aa958e2841a2941c77273
#
_cell.length_a   1.000
_cell.length_b   1.000
_cell.length_c   1.000
_cell.angle_alpha   90.00
_cell.angle_beta   90.00
_cell.angle_gamma   90.00
#
_symmetry.space_group_name_H-M   'P 1'
#
loop_
_entity.id
_entity.type
_entity.pdbx_description
1 polymer ?
#
loop_
_entity_poly.entity_id
_entity_poly.type
_entity_poly.pdbx_seq_one_letter_code
_entity_poly.pdbx_strand_id
1 'polypeptide(L)'
;IYRNAERILNLVNQLMDIRKIDKGQMFLMFRETNIIPFIEDLCTTFGQQANTKNIQLQLHSTLRELNVWVDTGNFDKIILNILSNAFKFTPEKGNIDITIRTGEDNTLPDPLKQYAEIIIADTGTGIDEQEKEHIFERFYQIRNSQQNPKGGTGIGLHLTRSLVELHHGIIYVENNKEQPGCRFIIRLPLGNKHLRPEEVDNNEQKVTVTVPTVPVISPIIENEEEKKVRVKTKYRVLVVEDDEEIRNYIAKEFGDKFHIMESRNGKEALEQIFKKAPDLVISD
;
A
#
# COMPACT_ATOMS: atom_id res chain seq x y z
N ILE A 1 -18.35 0.24 -13.77
CA ILE A 1 -19.01 -0.03 -12.46
C ILE A 1 -18.15 -1.00 -11.65
N TYR A 2 -17.78 -2.18 -12.16
CA TYR A 2 -17.03 -3.21 -11.43
C TYR A 2 -15.68 -2.69 -10.88
N ARG A 3 -14.85 -2.05 -11.72
CA ARG A 3 -13.54 -1.48 -11.32
C ARG A 3 -13.64 -0.41 -10.22
N ASN A 4 -14.71 0.40 -10.23
CA ASN A 4 -14.90 1.39 -9.18
C ASN A 4 -15.32 0.75 -7.86
N ALA A 5 -16.12 -0.33 -7.92
CA ALA A 5 -16.49 -1.10 -6.72
C ALA A 5 -15.26 -1.77 -6.08
N GLU A 6 -14.38 -2.37 -6.88
CA GLU A 6 -13.10 -2.93 -6.40
C GLU A 6 -12.20 -1.85 -5.77
N ARG A 7 -12.13 -0.65 -6.37
CA ARG A 7 -11.35 0.46 -5.80
C ARG A 7 -11.91 0.90 -4.44
N ILE A 8 -13.25 0.99 -4.32
CA ILE A 8 -13.89 1.31 -3.03
C ILE A 8 -13.60 0.24 -2.00
N LEU A 9 -13.77 -1.03 -2.36
CA LEU A 9 -13.50 -2.15 -1.45
C LEU A 9 -12.05 -2.14 -0.95
N ASN A 10 -11.08 -1.92 -1.85
CA ASN A 10 -9.67 -1.84 -1.47
C ASN A 10 -9.41 -0.66 -0.53
N LEU A 11 -10.04 0.48 -0.76
CA LEU A 11 -9.93 1.65 0.12
C LEU A 11 -10.51 1.37 1.50
N VAL A 12 -11.70 0.80 1.56
CA VAL A 12 -12.35 0.42 2.83
C VAL A 12 -11.45 -0.55 3.59
N ASN A 13 -10.92 -1.58 2.92
CA ASN A 13 -10.00 -2.53 3.55
C ASN A 13 -8.73 -1.86 4.11
N GLN A 14 -8.11 -0.92 3.36
CA GLN A 14 -6.96 -0.17 3.84
C GLN A 14 -7.30 0.70 5.06
N LEU A 15 -8.46 1.36 5.05
CA LEU A 15 -8.94 2.16 6.19
C LEU A 15 -9.20 1.28 7.42
N MET A 16 -9.80 0.11 7.23
CA MET A 16 -10.04 -0.87 8.30
C MET A 16 -8.71 -1.39 8.89
N ASP A 17 -7.70 -1.66 8.05
CA ASP A 17 -6.37 -2.06 8.52
C ASP A 17 -5.73 -0.95 9.38
N ILE A 18 -5.77 0.31 8.93
CA ILE A 18 -5.27 1.47 9.70
C ILE A 18 -6.01 1.58 11.04
N ARG A 19 -7.34 1.49 11.03
CA ARG A 19 -8.13 1.56 12.26
C ARG A 19 -7.77 0.46 13.26
N LYS A 20 -7.55 -0.77 12.78
CA LYS A 20 -7.07 -1.87 13.63
C LYS A 20 -5.71 -1.57 14.25
N ILE A 21 -4.80 -0.96 13.47
CA ILE A 21 -3.49 -0.53 13.94
C ILE A 21 -3.63 0.56 15.00
N ASP A 22 -4.39 1.61 14.74
CA ASP A 22 -4.61 2.74 15.66
C ASP A 22 -5.21 2.30 17.00
N LYS A 23 -6.11 1.31 16.97
CA LYS A 23 -6.71 0.73 18.17
C LYS A 23 -5.83 -0.34 18.86
N GLY A 24 -4.64 -0.63 18.33
CA GLY A 24 -3.78 -1.71 18.85
C GLY A 24 -4.40 -3.11 18.71
N GLN A 25 -5.33 -3.29 17.76
CA GLN A 25 -6.05 -4.53 17.53
C GLN A 25 -5.47 -5.37 16.37
N MET A 26 -4.43 -4.87 15.71
CA MET A 26 -3.73 -5.61 14.68
C MET A 26 -2.62 -6.44 15.30
N PHE A 27 -2.75 -7.76 15.23
CA PHE A 27 -1.74 -8.71 15.68
C PHE A 27 -1.10 -9.35 14.46
N LEU A 28 0.25 -9.33 14.41
CA LEU A 28 1.01 -10.00 13.36
C LEU A 28 1.41 -11.39 13.81
N MET A 29 1.41 -12.32 12.86
CA MET A 29 1.87 -13.70 13.06
C MET A 29 3.12 -13.94 12.22
N PHE A 30 4.27 -13.93 12.89
CA PHE A 30 5.58 -13.98 12.23
C PHE A 30 5.98 -15.41 11.88
N ARG A 31 6.47 -15.58 10.65
CA ARG A 31 7.08 -16.83 10.15
C ARG A 31 8.46 -16.55 9.60
N GLU A 32 9.38 -17.48 9.80
CA GLU A 32 10.67 -17.42 9.11
C GLU A 32 10.45 -17.61 7.61
N THR A 33 10.78 -16.60 6.83
CA THR A 33 10.47 -16.54 5.40
C THR A 33 11.72 -16.15 4.62
N ASN A 34 12.08 -16.92 3.58
CA ASN A 34 13.07 -16.47 2.63
C ASN A 34 12.47 -15.36 1.75
N ILE A 35 12.90 -14.13 2.02
CA ILE A 35 12.29 -12.94 1.37
C ILE A 35 12.69 -12.77 -0.10
N ILE A 36 13.75 -13.46 -0.57
CA ILE A 36 14.20 -13.32 -1.97
C ILE A 36 13.18 -13.94 -2.91
N PRO A 37 12.88 -15.25 -2.89
CA PRO A 37 11.86 -15.84 -3.74
C PRO A 37 10.46 -15.25 -3.45
N PHE A 38 10.18 -14.86 -2.21
CA PHE A 38 8.91 -14.23 -1.87
C PHE A 38 8.69 -12.92 -2.65
N ILE A 39 9.70 -12.05 -2.72
CA ILE A 39 9.61 -10.79 -3.47
C ILE A 39 9.66 -11.05 -4.99
N GLU A 40 10.42 -12.05 -5.45
CA GLU A 40 10.39 -12.48 -6.86
C GLU A 40 8.98 -12.85 -7.31
N ASP A 41 8.27 -13.65 -6.53
CA ASP A 41 6.90 -14.04 -6.82
C ASP A 41 5.95 -12.82 -6.92
N LEU A 42 6.09 -11.86 -6.01
CA LEU A 42 5.33 -10.61 -6.07
C LEU A 42 5.65 -9.80 -7.32
N CYS A 43 6.90 -9.77 -7.77
CA CYS A 43 7.30 -9.08 -9.01
C CYS A 43 6.60 -9.66 -10.24
N THR A 44 6.32 -10.97 -10.27
CA THR A 44 5.63 -11.61 -11.40
C THR A 44 4.24 -11.01 -11.64
N THR A 45 3.58 -10.53 -10.60
CA THR A 45 2.26 -9.90 -10.69
C THR A 45 2.27 -8.61 -11.53
N PHE A 46 3.43 -7.96 -11.63
CA PHE A 46 3.61 -6.73 -12.42
C PHE A 46 4.13 -6.98 -13.84
N GLY A 47 4.37 -8.24 -14.23
CA GLY A 47 4.95 -8.58 -15.53
C GLY A 47 4.18 -8.03 -16.73
N GLN A 48 2.85 -8.12 -16.72
CA GLN A 48 2.01 -7.57 -17.79
C GLN A 48 2.10 -6.04 -17.84
N GLN A 49 2.12 -5.37 -16.72
CA GLN A 49 2.23 -3.92 -16.62
C GLN A 49 3.62 -3.44 -17.06
N ALA A 50 4.67 -4.14 -16.66
CA ALA A 50 6.04 -3.89 -17.09
C ALA A 50 6.14 -3.95 -18.62
N ASN A 51 5.60 -5.01 -19.21
CA ASN A 51 5.57 -5.18 -20.68
C ASN A 51 4.79 -4.06 -21.38
N THR A 52 3.61 -3.69 -20.87
CA THR A 52 2.76 -2.65 -21.48
C THR A 52 3.43 -1.29 -21.50
N LYS A 53 4.16 -0.93 -20.44
CA LYS A 53 4.88 0.34 -20.32
C LYS A 53 6.33 0.26 -20.79
N ASN A 54 6.82 -0.90 -21.20
CA ASN A 54 8.24 -1.17 -21.46
C ASN A 54 9.14 -0.80 -20.28
N ILE A 55 8.68 -0.99 -19.04
CA ILE A 55 9.46 -0.78 -17.83
C ILE A 55 10.31 -2.02 -17.56
N GLN A 56 11.60 -1.84 -17.29
CA GLN A 56 12.46 -2.92 -16.84
C GLN A 56 12.31 -3.08 -15.33
N LEU A 57 11.85 -4.26 -14.89
CA LEU A 57 11.78 -4.63 -13.48
C LEU A 57 12.85 -5.68 -13.22
N GLN A 58 13.79 -5.38 -12.32
CA GLN A 58 14.91 -6.27 -12.00
C GLN A 58 15.04 -6.45 -10.49
N LEU A 59 15.37 -7.68 -10.07
CA LEU A 59 15.71 -7.99 -8.67
C LEU A 59 17.19 -8.38 -8.59
N HIS A 60 17.90 -7.73 -7.69
CA HIS A 60 19.31 -7.92 -7.45
C HIS A 60 19.55 -8.38 -6.01
N SER A 61 20.18 -9.53 -5.86
CA SER A 61 20.69 -10.00 -4.56
C SER A 61 22.01 -10.71 -4.75
N THR A 62 22.97 -10.47 -3.88
CA THR A 62 24.21 -11.24 -3.80
C THR A 62 24.04 -12.50 -2.97
N LEU A 63 22.93 -12.58 -2.23
CA LEU A 63 22.59 -13.70 -1.36
C LEU A 63 21.70 -14.67 -2.13
N ARG A 64 21.88 -15.97 -1.88
CA ARG A 64 20.99 -17.01 -2.41
C ARG A 64 19.74 -17.19 -1.55
N GLU A 65 19.87 -16.89 -0.28
CA GLU A 65 18.83 -17.07 0.72
C GLU A 65 18.97 -15.98 1.79
N LEU A 66 17.86 -15.39 2.21
CA LEU A 66 17.81 -14.45 3.31
C LEU A 66 16.50 -14.66 4.09
N ASN A 67 16.63 -15.35 5.22
CA ASN A 67 15.51 -15.64 6.10
C ASN A 67 15.26 -14.46 7.05
N VAL A 68 14.04 -13.96 7.02
CA VAL A 68 13.54 -12.86 7.87
C VAL A 68 12.21 -13.29 8.48
N TRP A 69 11.98 -12.90 9.71
CA TRP A 69 10.69 -13.15 10.38
C TRP A 69 9.71 -12.09 9.98
N VAL A 70 8.68 -12.48 9.24
CA VAL A 70 7.62 -11.57 8.72
C VAL A 70 6.24 -12.22 8.81
N ASP A 71 5.22 -11.39 8.98
CA ASP A 71 3.84 -11.77 8.70
C ASP A 71 3.62 -11.67 7.18
N THR A 72 3.61 -12.81 6.50
CA THR A 72 3.59 -12.86 5.03
C THR A 72 2.37 -12.17 4.42
N GLY A 73 1.20 -12.23 5.08
CA GLY A 73 -0.05 -11.61 4.58
C GLY A 73 -0.07 -10.08 4.72
N ASN A 74 0.78 -9.50 5.57
CA ASN A 74 0.93 -8.06 5.69
C ASN A 74 2.23 -7.55 5.04
N PHE A 75 3.23 -8.42 4.93
CA PHE A 75 4.47 -8.10 4.24
C PHE A 75 4.27 -7.97 2.72
N ASP A 76 3.40 -8.79 2.12
CA ASP A 76 3.01 -8.63 0.72
C ASP A 76 2.39 -7.24 0.45
N LYS A 77 1.51 -6.75 1.35
CA LYS A 77 0.91 -5.41 1.23
C LYS A 77 1.96 -4.30 1.20
N ILE A 78 3.03 -4.43 2.02
CA ILE A 78 4.14 -3.47 2.03
C ILE A 78 4.81 -3.42 0.66
N ILE A 79 5.23 -4.56 0.14
CA ILE A 79 5.99 -4.65 -1.11
C ILE A 79 5.11 -4.24 -2.31
N LEU A 80 3.88 -4.77 -2.39
CA LEU A 80 2.95 -4.46 -3.48
C LEU A 80 2.59 -2.97 -3.53
N ASN A 81 2.42 -2.32 -2.38
CA ASN A 81 2.12 -0.88 -2.35
C ASN A 81 3.29 -0.04 -2.86
N ILE A 82 4.53 -0.36 -2.47
CA ILE A 82 5.71 0.37 -2.97
C ILE A 82 5.93 0.10 -4.45
N LEU A 83 5.82 -1.14 -4.91
CA LEU A 83 5.92 -1.48 -6.33
C LEU A 83 4.83 -0.79 -7.16
N SER A 84 3.59 -0.78 -6.68
CA SER A 84 2.49 -0.07 -7.34
C SER A 84 2.80 1.43 -7.50
N ASN A 85 3.38 2.07 -6.46
CA ASN A 85 3.82 3.46 -6.55
C ASN A 85 4.98 3.62 -7.54
N ALA A 86 5.98 2.76 -7.52
CA ALA A 86 7.09 2.78 -8.47
C ALA A 86 6.56 2.69 -9.91
N PHE A 87 5.69 1.72 -10.23
CA PHE A 87 5.08 1.60 -11.56
C PHE A 87 4.19 2.78 -11.95
N LYS A 88 3.55 3.43 -10.98
CA LYS A 88 2.69 4.60 -11.20
C LYS A 88 3.50 5.81 -11.63
N PHE A 89 4.64 6.05 -10.99
CA PHE A 89 5.44 7.26 -11.19
C PHE A 89 6.60 7.08 -12.17
N THR A 90 6.97 5.84 -12.49
CA THR A 90 7.97 5.56 -13.53
C THR A 90 7.37 5.80 -14.91
N PRO A 91 8.03 6.61 -15.78
CA PRO A 91 7.61 6.80 -17.15
C PRO A 91 7.78 5.52 -17.98
N GLU A 92 7.22 5.50 -19.18
CA GLU A 92 7.49 4.44 -20.16
C GLU A 92 8.98 4.34 -20.45
N LYS A 93 9.45 3.10 -20.61
CA LYS A 93 10.88 2.75 -20.82
C LYS A 93 11.79 3.10 -19.62
N GLY A 94 11.21 3.35 -18.45
CA GLY A 94 11.97 3.53 -17.20
C GLY A 94 12.37 2.20 -16.58
N ASN A 95 13.08 2.28 -15.44
CA ASN A 95 13.59 1.13 -14.70
C ASN A 95 13.04 1.12 -13.28
N ILE A 96 12.81 -0.08 -12.76
CA ILE A 96 12.52 -0.33 -11.34
C ILE A 96 13.48 -1.43 -10.88
N ASP A 97 14.35 -1.10 -9.94
CA ASP A 97 15.37 -2.00 -9.43
C ASP A 97 15.09 -2.33 -7.96
N ILE A 98 15.05 -3.61 -7.65
CA ILE A 98 14.88 -4.11 -6.28
C ILE A 98 16.22 -4.68 -5.84
N THR A 99 16.77 -4.18 -4.74
CA THR A 99 18.02 -4.69 -4.16
C THR A 99 17.73 -5.25 -2.78
N ILE A 100 18.17 -6.50 -2.55
CA ILE A 100 18.04 -7.18 -1.25
C ILE A 100 19.43 -7.49 -0.74
N ARG A 101 19.72 -7.03 0.48
CA ARG A 101 21.02 -7.25 1.13
C ARG A 101 20.88 -7.27 2.65
N THR A 102 21.92 -7.68 3.36
CA THR A 102 22.04 -7.48 4.81
C THR A 102 22.88 -6.26 5.11
N GLY A 103 22.62 -5.67 6.26
CA GLY A 103 23.42 -4.56 6.78
C GLY A 103 23.60 -4.66 8.29
N GLU A 104 24.58 -3.90 8.78
CA GLU A 104 24.85 -3.71 10.20
C GLU A 104 25.06 -2.24 10.49
N ASP A 105 24.41 -1.73 11.52
CA ASP A 105 24.54 -0.35 11.97
C ASP A 105 24.41 -0.30 13.49
N ASN A 106 25.54 -0.13 14.15
CA ASN A 106 25.62 -0.09 15.61
C ASN A 106 25.04 1.22 16.21
N THR A 107 24.70 2.19 15.39
CA THR A 107 24.03 3.43 15.84
C THR A 107 22.53 3.26 15.97
N LEU A 108 21.96 2.24 15.31
CA LEU A 108 20.55 1.90 15.44
C LEU A 108 20.28 1.15 16.75
N PRO A 109 19.09 1.35 17.35
CA PRO A 109 18.69 0.60 18.53
C PRO A 109 18.43 -0.88 18.18
N ASP A 110 18.55 -1.78 19.18
CA ASP A 110 18.03 -3.13 19.03
C ASP A 110 16.51 -3.07 18.74
N PRO A 111 15.98 -3.91 17.83
CA PRO A 111 16.62 -5.07 17.18
C PRO A 111 17.27 -4.76 15.82
N LEU A 112 17.38 -3.48 15.41
CA LEU A 112 17.82 -3.06 14.07
C LEU A 112 19.33 -2.91 13.90
N LYS A 113 20.15 -3.36 14.85
CA LYS A 113 21.61 -3.35 14.66
C LYS A 113 22.06 -4.24 13.50
N GLN A 114 21.42 -5.38 13.30
CA GLN A 114 21.58 -6.25 12.14
C GLN A 114 20.24 -6.36 11.43
N TYR A 115 20.22 -6.07 10.14
CA TYR A 115 18.97 -5.97 9.39
C TYR A 115 19.08 -6.56 7.99
N ALA A 116 17.94 -7.01 7.48
CA ALA A 116 17.69 -7.18 6.06
C ALA A 116 17.30 -5.82 5.48
N GLU A 117 17.93 -5.39 4.40
CA GLU A 117 17.61 -4.15 3.70
C GLU A 117 17.04 -4.46 2.33
N ILE A 118 15.84 -3.93 2.08
CA ILE A 118 15.14 -4.03 0.80
C ILE A 118 15.04 -2.62 0.24
N ILE A 119 15.61 -2.42 -0.93
CA ILE A 119 15.61 -1.13 -1.63
C ILE A 119 14.80 -1.31 -2.90
N ILE A 120 13.77 -0.49 -3.10
CA ILE A 120 12.98 -0.43 -4.33
C ILE A 120 13.24 0.96 -4.93
N ALA A 121 14.02 1.01 -5.99
CA ALA A 121 14.43 2.23 -6.69
C ALA A 121 13.69 2.34 -8.02
N ASP A 122 13.20 3.52 -8.34
CA ASP A 122 12.54 3.84 -9.60
C ASP A 122 13.23 4.99 -10.34
N THR A 123 13.00 5.11 -11.63
CA THR A 123 13.47 6.23 -12.45
C THR A 123 12.36 7.24 -12.74
N GLY A 124 11.49 7.45 -11.78
CA GLY A 124 10.37 8.38 -11.84
C GLY A 124 10.77 9.85 -11.63
N THR A 125 9.81 10.66 -11.21
CA THR A 125 10.00 12.10 -11.01
C THR A 125 10.81 12.46 -9.77
N GLY A 126 11.01 11.51 -8.84
CA GLY A 126 11.58 11.78 -7.51
C GLY A 126 10.60 12.49 -6.59
N ILE A 127 11.06 12.86 -5.40
CA ILE A 127 10.28 13.48 -4.34
C ILE A 127 11.07 14.67 -3.80
N ASP A 128 10.42 15.84 -3.68
CA ASP A 128 11.05 17.01 -3.10
C ASP A 128 11.48 16.76 -1.65
N GLU A 129 12.62 17.33 -1.23
CA GLU A 129 13.16 17.10 0.13
C GLU A 129 12.15 17.41 1.23
N GLN A 130 11.35 18.47 1.04
CA GLN A 130 10.35 18.91 2.00
C GLN A 130 9.15 17.96 2.11
N GLU A 131 8.93 17.14 1.07
CA GLU A 131 7.79 16.23 0.97
C GLU A 131 8.10 14.84 1.53
N LYS A 132 9.39 14.48 1.67
CA LYS A 132 9.82 13.10 1.99
C LYS A 132 9.28 12.56 3.32
N GLU A 133 9.14 13.40 4.32
CA GLU A 133 8.57 13.00 5.60
C GLU A 133 7.04 12.95 5.54
N HIS A 134 6.45 13.89 4.79
CA HIS A 134 5.00 14.05 4.69
C HIS A 134 4.32 12.96 3.85
N ILE A 135 5.02 12.33 2.88
CA ILE A 135 4.43 11.29 2.05
C ILE A 135 3.92 10.08 2.83
N PHE A 136 4.37 9.89 4.06
CA PHE A 136 3.91 8.83 4.97
C PHE A 136 2.76 9.30 5.89
N GLU A 137 2.35 10.55 5.84
CA GLU A 137 1.20 11.04 6.59
C GLU A 137 -0.10 10.56 5.96
N ARG A 138 -1.13 10.42 6.79
CA ARG A 138 -2.46 9.97 6.37
C ARG A 138 -3.09 11.00 5.43
N PHE A 139 -3.62 10.53 4.29
CA PHE A 139 -4.27 11.34 3.26
C PHE A 139 -3.37 12.35 2.55
N TYR A 140 -2.06 12.29 2.80
CA TYR A 140 -1.13 13.19 2.15
C TYR A 140 -0.92 12.83 0.68
N GLN A 141 -0.92 13.86 -0.17
CA GLN A 141 -0.69 13.75 -1.61
C GLN A 141 0.10 14.97 -2.08
N ILE A 142 1.17 14.75 -2.83
CA ILE A 142 1.95 15.83 -3.43
C ILE A 142 1.07 16.58 -4.46
N ARG A 143 0.76 17.84 -4.18
CA ARG A 143 -0.19 18.66 -4.97
C ARG A 143 0.41 19.23 -6.27
N ASN A 144 1.72 19.14 -6.46
CA ASN A 144 2.43 19.80 -7.55
C ASN A 144 2.58 18.92 -8.79
N SER A 145 1.47 18.58 -9.44
CA SER A 145 1.61 18.10 -10.80
C SER A 145 0.39 18.47 -11.62
N GLN A 146 0.46 19.64 -12.29
CA GLN A 146 -0.31 19.88 -13.50
C GLN A 146 -0.08 18.79 -14.58
N GLN A 147 0.87 17.88 -14.34
CA GLN A 147 1.29 16.80 -15.23
C GLN A 147 0.82 15.41 -14.80
N ASN A 148 0.15 15.25 -13.64
CA ASN A 148 -0.22 13.92 -13.18
C ASN A 148 -1.63 13.87 -12.55
N PRO A 149 -2.68 13.62 -13.36
CA PRO A 149 -4.04 13.37 -12.87
C PRO A 149 -4.17 12.00 -12.16
N LYS A 150 -3.07 11.26 -11.98
CA LYS A 150 -3.03 9.94 -11.34
C LYS A 150 -3.04 10.07 -9.80
N GLY A 151 -4.09 10.69 -9.25
CA GLY A 151 -4.29 10.79 -7.81
C GLY A 151 -4.21 9.41 -7.13
N GLY A 152 -3.56 9.36 -5.97
CA GLY A 152 -3.60 8.23 -5.05
C GLY A 152 -4.66 8.47 -3.98
N THR A 153 -4.74 7.57 -3.02
CA THR A 153 -5.62 7.72 -1.86
C THR A 153 -4.94 8.47 -0.71
N GLY A 154 -3.60 8.56 -0.73
CA GLY A 154 -2.80 9.07 0.39
C GLY A 154 -2.79 8.14 1.62
N ILE A 155 -3.33 6.94 1.47
CA ILE A 155 -3.47 5.95 2.55
C ILE A 155 -2.36 4.90 2.47
N GLY A 156 -1.97 4.52 1.26
CA GLY A 156 -1.08 3.38 1.05
C GLY A 156 0.26 3.50 1.76
N LEU A 157 1.00 4.61 1.59
CA LEU A 157 2.31 4.78 2.22
C LEU A 157 2.22 4.91 3.74
N HIS A 158 1.16 5.53 4.28
CA HIS A 158 0.90 5.54 5.71
C HIS A 158 0.71 4.12 6.25
N LEU A 159 -0.15 3.31 5.62
CA LEU A 159 -0.34 1.91 5.99
C LEU A 159 0.97 1.11 5.87
N THR A 160 1.74 1.33 4.79
CA THR A 160 3.05 0.69 4.61
C THR A 160 3.99 0.98 5.77
N ARG A 161 4.12 2.26 6.18
CA ARG A 161 4.96 2.64 7.32
C ARG A 161 4.49 1.97 8.60
N SER A 162 3.19 2.02 8.89
CA SER A 162 2.63 1.38 10.07
C SER A 162 2.85 -0.13 10.10
N LEU A 163 2.72 -0.81 8.97
CA LEU A 163 3.00 -2.24 8.87
C LEU A 163 4.50 -2.55 9.04
N VAL A 164 5.41 -1.74 8.48
CA VAL A 164 6.85 -1.89 8.68
C VAL A 164 7.22 -1.69 10.15
N GLU A 165 6.63 -0.70 10.83
CA GLU A 165 6.83 -0.45 12.26
C GLU A 165 6.31 -1.62 13.11
N LEU A 166 5.17 -2.21 12.77
CA LEU A 166 4.66 -3.44 13.41
C LEU A 166 5.58 -4.66 13.17
N HIS A 167 6.35 -4.67 12.07
CA HIS A 167 7.42 -5.65 11.83
C HIS A 167 8.73 -5.29 12.54
N HIS A 168 8.71 -4.33 13.47
CA HIS A 168 9.88 -3.81 14.19
C HIS A 168 10.95 -3.21 13.25
N GLY A 169 10.56 -2.82 12.04
CA GLY A 169 11.40 -2.26 11.00
C GLY A 169 11.30 -0.74 10.91
N ILE A 170 12.05 -0.20 9.96
CA ILE A 170 11.97 1.21 9.56
C ILE A 170 11.83 1.32 8.04
N ILE A 171 11.14 2.35 7.59
CA ILE A 171 11.03 2.71 6.17
C ILE A 171 11.31 4.20 5.99
N TYR A 172 12.06 4.53 4.96
CA TYR A 172 12.31 5.90 4.55
C TYR A 172 12.52 5.98 3.04
N VAL A 173 12.58 7.21 2.51
CA VAL A 173 12.75 7.47 1.08
C VAL A 173 13.93 8.41 0.84
N GLU A 174 14.67 8.15 -0.22
CA GLU A 174 15.74 9.02 -0.72
C GLU A 174 15.56 9.22 -2.22
N ASN A 175 16.06 10.33 -2.74
CA ASN A 175 16.19 10.48 -4.19
C ASN A 175 17.42 9.74 -4.69
N ASN A 176 17.36 9.27 -5.92
CA ASN A 176 18.54 8.69 -6.58
C ASN A 176 19.64 9.76 -6.73
N LYS A 177 20.91 9.33 -6.61
CA LYS A 177 22.04 10.27 -6.67
C LYS A 177 22.44 10.62 -8.10
N GLU A 178 22.32 9.68 -9.03
CA GLU A 178 22.88 9.77 -10.38
C GLU A 178 21.83 9.92 -11.48
N GLN A 179 20.56 9.66 -11.18
CA GLN A 179 19.45 9.68 -12.13
C GLN A 179 18.17 10.18 -11.45
N PRO A 180 17.18 10.67 -12.21
CA PRO A 180 15.87 11.01 -11.65
C PRO A 180 15.23 9.81 -10.96
N GLY A 181 14.31 10.08 -10.04
CA GLY A 181 13.56 9.08 -9.32
C GLY A 181 13.89 8.97 -7.85
N CYS A 182 13.25 8.09 -7.16
CA CYS A 182 13.48 7.86 -5.75
C CYS A 182 13.70 6.37 -5.44
N ARG A 183 14.13 6.11 -4.21
CA ARG A 183 14.29 4.77 -3.66
C ARG A 183 13.65 4.70 -2.29
N PHE A 184 12.77 3.75 -2.13
CA PHE A 184 12.22 3.37 -0.84
C PHE A 184 13.13 2.32 -0.21
N ILE A 185 13.50 2.54 1.05
CA ILE A 185 14.41 1.67 1.79
C ILE A 185 13.66 1.15 3.01
N ILE A 186 13.56 -0.18 3.09
CA ILE A 186 12.97 -0.90 4.22
C ILE A 186 14.08 -1.65 4.91
N ARG A 187 14.17 -1.54 6.24
CA ARG A 187 15.05 -2.34 7.08
C ARG A 187 14.22 -3.13 8.06
N LEU A 188 14.41 -4.44 8.07
CA LEU A 188 13.76 -5.38 8.99
C LEU A 188 14.81 -6.06 9.85
N PRO A 189 14.56 -6.29 11.14
CA PRO A 189 15.53 -6.94 12.02
C PRO A 189 15.79 -8.38 11.60
N LEU A 190 17.03 -8.82 11.74
CA LEU A 190 17.42 -10.22 11.57
C LEU A 190 17.21 -11.01 12.86
N GLY A 191 16.80 -12.29 12.69
CA GLY A 191 16.49 -13.19 13.81
C GLY A 191 15.15 -12.86 14.47
N ASN A 192 14.82 -13.58 15.54
CA ASN A 192 13.51 -13.52 16.20
C ASN A 192 13.55 -13.15 17.69
N LYS A 193 14.71 -12.74 18.21
CA LYS A 193 14.87 -12.45 19.65
C LYS A 193 13.98 -11.31 20.17
N HIS A 194 13.49 -10.47 19.28
CA HIS A 194 12.63 -9.33 19.56
C HIS A 194 11.14 -9.70 19.55
N LEU A 195 10.80 -10.89 19.03
CA LEU A 195 9.42 -11.35 18.94
C LEU A 195 8.99 -12.04 20.24
N ARG A 196 7.71 -11.88 20.57
CA ARG A 196 7.09 -12.59 21.68
C ARG A 196 6.68 -13.99 21.24
N PRO A 197 6.65 -15.00 22.14
CA PRO A 197 6.25 -16.36 21.78
C PRO A 197 4.87 -16.45 21.11
N GLU A 198 3.93 -15.60 21.51
CA GLU A 198 2.58 -15.54 20.94
C GLU A 198 2.50 -14.91 19.54
N GLU A 199 3.53 -14.20 19.11
CA GLU A 199 3.65 -13.59 17.77
C GLU A 199 4.27 -14.56 16.75
N VAL A 200 4.83 -15.68 17.21
CA VAL A 200 5.53 -16.64 16.35
C VAL A 200 4.57 -17.76 15.93
N ASP A 201 4.39 -17.91 14.63
CA ASP A 201 3.64 -19.04 14.08
C ASP A 201 4.55 -20.26 13.90
N ASN A 202 4.38 -21.24 14.79
CA ASN A 202 5.14 -22.50 14.80
C ASN A 202 4.60 -23.56 13.82
N ASN A 203 3.60 -23.25 13.01
CA ASN A 203 3.08 -24.20 12.04
C ASN A 203 4.04 -24.33 10.85
N GLU A 204 4.76 -25.45 10.79
CA GLU A 204 5.67 -25.84 9.69
C GLU A 204 4.94 -26.16 8.35
N GLN A 205 3.84 -25.52 8.05
CA GLN A 205 3.25 -25.65 6.72
C GLN A 205 4.12 -24.87 5.74
N LYS A 206 4.78 -25.59 4.82
CA LYS A 206 5.42 -24.99 3.64
C LYS A 206 4.48 -23.94 3.08
N VAL A 207 4.94 -22.69 3.10
CA VAL A 207 4.24 -21.57 2.50
C VAL A 207 4.15 -21.86 0.99
N THR A 208 3.10 -22.54 0.58
CA THR A 208 2.65 -22.41 -0.79
C THR A 208 2.08 -21.01 -0.82
N VAL A 209 2.78 -20.10 -1.49
CA VAL A 209 2.26 -18.76 -1.78
C VAL A 209 0.94 -18.97 -2.54
N THR A 210 -0.14 -19.07 -1.78
CA THR A 210 -1.46 -18.81 -2.35
C THR A 210 -1.40 -17.31 -2.57
N VAL A 211 -1.00 -16.92 -3.80
CA VAL A 211 -1.15 -15.55 -4.26
C VAL A 211 -2.59 -15.19 -3.92
N PRO A 212 -2.85 -14.33 -2.91
CA PRO A 212 -4.19 -13.82 -2.76
C PRO A 212 -4.46 -13.20 -4.13
N THR A 213 -5.61 -13.48 -4.69
CA THR A 213 -6.12 -12.70 -5.81
C THR A 213 -6.37 -11.29 -5.27
N VAL A 214 -5.30 -10.62 -4.87
CA VAL A 214 -5.33 -9.17 -4.70
C VAL A 214 -5.60 -8.70 -6.12
N PRO A 215 -6.73 -8.04 -6.36
CA PRO A 215 -6.92 -7.41 -7.67
C PRO A 215 -5.69 -6.51 -7.82
N VAL A 216 -4.78 -6.93 -8.69
CA VAL A 216 -3.66 -6.08 -9.11
C VAL A 216 -4.31 -4.75 -9.40
N ILE A 217 -3.96 -3.73 -8.62
CA ILE A 217 -4.36 -2.37 -8.95
C ILE A 217 -3.66 -2.11 -10.28
N SER A 218 -4.30 -2.59 -11.36
CA SER A 218 -3.87 -2.22 -12.69
C SER A 218 -3.91 -0.71 -12.67
N PRO A 219 -2.77 -0.03 -12.85
CA PRO A 219 -2.82 1.41 -12.99
C PRO A 219 -3.79 1.64 -14.12
N ILE A 220 -4.80 2.41 -13.82
CA ILE A 220 -5.81 2.82 -14.78
C ILE A 220 -5.01 3.56 -15.84
N ILE A 221 -4.77 2.91 -16.97
CA ILE A 221 -4.57 3.61 -18.22
C ILE A 221 -5.95 4.22 -18.46
N GLU A 222 -6.13 5.46 -18.04
CA GLU A 222 -7.25 6.26 -18.49
C GLU A 222 -7.03 6.44 -19.99
N ASN A 223 -7.63 5.55 -20.77
CA ASN A 223 -7.89 5.87 -22.16
C ASN A 223 -8.83 7.08 -22.12
N GLU A 224 -8.32 8.22 -22.55
CA GLU A 224 -9.03 9.51 -22.64
C GLU A 224 -10.24 9.48 -23.61
N GLU A 225 -10.72 8.31 -24.03
CA GLU A 225 -11.86 8.16 -24.92
C GLU A 225 -13.13 7.62 -24.26
N GLU A 226 -13.25 7.57 -22.94
CA GLU A 226 -14.59 7.44 -22.39
C GLU A 226 -15.32 8.78 -22.53
N LYS A 227 -16.01 8.94 -23.67
CA LYS A 227 -17.06 9.94 -23.91
C LYS A 227 -17.85 10.13 -22.64
N LYS A 228 -17.88 11.37 -22.15
CA LYS A 228 -18.76 11.86 -21.09
C LYS A 228 -20.21 11.48 -21.39
N VAL A 229 -20.60 10.26 -21.07
CA VAL A 229 -21.99 9.90 -20.89
C VAL A 229 -22.41 10.55 -19.57
N ARG A 230 -23.07 11.68 -19.65
CA ARG A 230 -23.75 12.32 -18.53
C ARG A 230 -24.82 11.35 -18.03
N VAL A 231 -24.46 10.48 -17.09
CA VAL A 231 -25.45 9.72 -16.32
C VAL A 231 -26.13 10.71 -15.37
N LYS A 232 -27.38 11.03 -15.65
CA LYS A 232 -28.16 12.03 -14.93
C LYS A 232 -28.60 11.62 -13.51
N THR A 233 -28.28 10.43 -13.04
CA THR A 233 -28.60 9.96 -11.68
C THR A 233 -27.36 9.39 -11.02
N LYS A 234 -26.80 10.12 -10.05
CA LYS A 234 -25.75 9.58 -9.19
C LYS A 234 -26.38 8.57 -8.24
N TYR A 235 -25.82 7.37 -8.14
CA TYR A 235 -26.18 6.39 -7.11
C TYR A 235 -25.96 6.97 -5.72
N ARG A 236 -26.84 6.62 -4.77
CA ARG A 236 -26.74 7.03 -3.37
C ARG A 236 -25.97 6.00 -2.58
N VAL A 237 -24.90 6.43 -1.95
CA VAL A 237 -24.06 5.58 -1.10
C VAL A 237 -24.13 6.13 0.32
N LEU A 238 -24.60 5.32 1.26
CA LEU A 238 -24.58 5.65 2.68
C LEU A 238 -23.28 5.13 3.30
N VAL A 239 -22.51 6.03 3.88
CA VAL A 239 -21.29 5.72 4.63
C VAL A 239 -21.61 5.83 6.11
N VAL A 240 -21.43 4.71 6.84
CA VAL A 240 -21.62 4.64 8.28
C VAL A 240 -20.24 4.44 8.91
N GLU A 241 -19.68 5.50 9.49
CA GLU A 241 -18.32 5.53 10.01
C GLU A 241 -18.27 6.50 11.18
N ASP A 242 -17.77 6.06 12.33
CA ASP A 242 -17.66 6.89 13.54
C ASP A 242 -16.51 7.89 13.45
N ASP A 243 -15.43 7.54 12.74
CA ASP A 243 -14.28 8.41 12.52
C ASP A 243 -14.62 9.51 11.49
N GLU A 244 -14.55 10.76 11.94
CA GLU A 244 -14.88 11.92 11.12
C GLU A 244 -13.89 12.12 9.96
N GLU A 245 -12.60 11.83 10.15
CA GLU A 245 -11.58 12.01 9.11
C GLU A 245 -11.79 11.00 7.98
N ILE A 246 -12.07 9.74 8.33
CA ILE A 246 -12.34 8.66 7.39
C ILE A 246 -13.63 8.96 6.63
N ARG A 247 -14.69 9.34 7.34
CA ARG A 247 -15.99 9.67 6.74
C ARG A 247 -15.87 10.83 5.75
N ASN A 248 -15.23 11.94 6.15
CA ASN A 248 -14.99 13.10 5.29
C ASN A 248 -14.12 12.76 4.08
N TYR A 249 -13.11 11.89 4.25
CA TYR A 249 -12.26 11.44 3.17
C TYR A 249 -13.07 10.67 2.11
N ILE A 250 -13.90 9.69 2.54
CA ILE A 250 -14.76 8.92 1.64
C ILE A 250 -15.72 9.85 0.91
N ALA A 251 -16.35 10.78 1.62
CA ALA A 251 -17.27 11.74 1.03
C ALA A 251 -16.60 12.62 -0.04
N LYS A 252 -15.39 13.09 0.23
CA LYS A 252 -14.62 13.92 -0.72
C LYS A 252 -14.16 13.14 -1.95
N GLU A 253 -13.62 11.94 -1.77
CA GLU A 253 -13.05 11.13 -2.85
C GLU A 253 -14.13 10.63 -3.83
N PHE A 254 -15.31 10.33 -3.31
CA PHE A 254 -16.38 9.74 -4.11
C PHE A 254 -17.56 10.70 -4.42
N GLY A 255 -17.59 11.87 -3.82
CA GLY A 255 -18.67 12.86 -3.99
C GLY A 255 -18.91 13.33 -5.42
N ASP A 256 -17.89 13.31 -6.28
CA ASP A 256 -18.02 13.62 -7.70
C ASP A 256 -18.77 12.54 -8.48
N LYS A 257 -18.68 11.28 -8.06
CA LYS A 257 -19.22 10.09 -8.76
C LYS A 257 -20.54 9.62 -8.19
N PHE A 258 -20.71 9.73 -6.86
CA PHE A 258 -21.87 9.26 -6.12
C PHE A 258 -22.49 10.38 -5.30
N HIS A 259 -23.75 10.18 -4.90
CA HIS A 259 -24.38 11.01 -3.89
C HIS A 259 -24.10 10.38 -2.52
N ILE A 260 -23.13 10.92 -1.78
CA ILE A 260 -22.75 10.37 -0.48
C ILE A 260 -23.71 10.87 0.58
N MET A 261 -24.23 9.94 1.37
CA MET A 261 -24.97 10.15 2.60
C MET A 261 -24.07 9.72 3.76
N GLU A 262 -23.96 10.51 4.80
CA GLU A 262 -23.04 10.27 5.90
C GLU A 262 -23.81 9.99 7.20
N SER A 263 -23.34 9.01 7.97
CA SER A 263 -23.84 8.69 9.31
C SER A 263 -22.68 8.33 10.23
N ARG A 264 -22.79 8.72 11.50
CA ARG A 264 -21.76 8.46 12.51
C ARG A 264 -21.94 7.11 13.20
N ASN A 265 -23.10 6.52 13.10
CA ASN A 265 -23.45 5.27 13.75
C ASN A 265 -24.65 4.60 13.08
N GLY A 266 -24.88 3.33 13.43
CA GLY A 266 -25.97 2.54 12.86
C GLY A 266 -27.36 3.09 13.13
N LYS A 267 -27.58 3.82 14.25
CA LYS A 267 -28.89 4.41 14.57
C LYS A 267 -29.23 5.54 13.59
N GLU A 268 -28.31 6.48 13.39
CA GLU A 268 -28.46 7.55 12.39
C GLU A 268 -28.60 6.97 10.98
N ALA A 269 -27.83 5.91 10.68
CA ALA A 269 -27.91 5.21 9.40
C ALA A 269 -29.32 4.67 9.14
N LEU A 270 -29.91 3.97 10.10
CA LEU A 270 -31.28 3.44 9.98
C LEU A 270 -32.29 4.56 9.76
N GLU A 271 -32.20 5.66 10.49
CA GLU A 271 -33.10 6.81 10.30
C GLU A 271 -32.99 7.39 8.87
N GLN A 272 -31.78 7.46 8.31
CA GLN A 272 -31.57 7.92 6.95
C GLN A 272 -32.09 6.93 5.91
N ILE A 273 -31.88 5.63 6.10
CA ILE A 273 -32.37 4.57 5.20
C ILE A 273 -33.89 4.62 5.10
N PHE A 274 -34.61 4.79 6.23
CA PHE A 274 -36.06 4.92 6.22
C PHE A 274 -36.58 6.19 5.56
N LYS A 275 -35.81 7.29 5.60
CA LYS A 275 -36.17 8.54 4.92
C LYS A 275 -35.89 8.48 3.42
N LYS A 276 -34.76 7.90 3.06
CA LYS A 276 -34.32 7.85 1.67
C LYS A 276 -33.38 6.66 1.47
N ALA A 277 -33.90 5.59 0.91
CA ALA A 277 -33.14 4.35 0.73
C ALA A 277 -31.86 4.61 -0.12
N PRO A 278 -30.66 4.24 0.34
CA PRO A 278 -29.45 4.25 -0.46
C PRO A 278 -29.42 3.06 -1.43
N ASP A 279 -28.61 3.20 -2.49
CA ASP A 279 -28.35 2.11 -3.44
C ASP A 279 -27.23 1.16 -2.91
N LEU A 280 -26.38 1.68 -2.01
CA LEU A 280 -25.29 0.94 -1.36
C LEU A 280 -25.09 1.48 0.07
N VAL A 281 -24.80 0.60 1.01
CA VAL A 281 -24.36 0.96 2.37
C VAL A 281 -22.95 0.44 2.56
N ILE A 282 -22.07 1.31 3.07
CA ILE A 282 -20.69 0.98 3.52
C ILE A 282 -20.68 1.23 5.02
N SER A 283 -20.40 0.21 5.80
CA SER A 283 -20.38 0.29 7.26
C SER A 283 -19.17 -0.48 7.77
N ASP A 284 -18.52 0.05 8.81
CA ASP A 284 -17.48 -0.67 9.51
C ASP A 284 -18.08 -1.73 10.48
#